data_3d2be39532a85c04644348b1e1bbb94c
#
_entry.id   3d2be39532a85c04644348b1e1bbb94c
#
_cell.length_a   1.000
_cell.length_b   1.000
_cell.length_c   1.000
_cell.angle_alpha   90.00
_cell.angle_beta   90.00
_cell.angle_gamma   90.00
#
_symmetry.space_group_name_H-M   'P 1'
#
loop_
_entity.id
_entity.type
_entity.pdbx_description
1 polymer ?
#
loop_
_entity_poly.entity_id
_entity_poly.type
_entity_poly.pdbx_seq_one_letter_code
_entity_poly.pdbx_strand_id
1 'polypeptide(L)'
;MPLFDNYPLRGSKLVGYNIFKTVALMIKEKKHLTLEGLIQILNLSYFMNKETSSLAFALWAKVRTDESKEILVNKLIEKYVELPTVLDIVPAKNITNNKEPLTLEFVRGLIDGDGSFNVSFVTTRRRINVNFTVVCELSSISVLNDLVGFFSCGTVYKLQSNAARYQVQNVEDMLDKIYPKLKDIKFNTVKQNHFPLLVASIRGKRKKLLK
;
A
#
# COMPACT_ATOMS: atom_id res chain seq x y z
N MET A 1 -9.13 -0.05 -17.68
CA MET A 1 -7.91 -0.83 -17.29
C MET A 1 -8.39 -2.16 -16.70
N PRO A 2 -8.60 -3.19 -17.54
CA PRO A 2 -9.39 -4.36 -17.15
C PRO A 2 -8.82 -5.14 -15.97
N LEU A 3 -7.48 -5.19 -15.82
CA LEU A 3 -6.85 -6.01 -14.79
C LEU A 3 -7.26 -5.57 -13.36
N PHE A 4 -7.08 -4.30 -13.03
CA PHE A 4 -7.41 -3.80 -11.69
C PHE A 4 -8.90 -3.53 -11.48
N ASP A 5 -9.70 -3.54 -12.55
CA ASP A 5 -11.15 -3.51 -12.44
C ASP A 5 -11.68 -4.91 -12.06
N ASN A 6 -11.03 -5.97 -12.57
CA ASN A 6 -11.35 -7.37 -12.24
C ASN A 6 -10.71 -7.83 -10.92
N TYR A 7 -9.56 -7.27 -10.56
CA TYR A 7 -8.80 -7.58 -9.33
C TYR A 7 -8.55 -6.30 -8.53
N PRO A 8 -9.54 -5.82 -7.76
CA PRO A 8 -9.48 -4.53 -7.09
C PRO A 8 -8.31 -4.43 -6.12
N LEU A 9 -7.61 -3.30 -6.16
CA LEU A 9 -6.59 -2.94 -5.17
C LEU A 9 -7.25 -2.65 -3.82
N ARG A 10 -6.44 -2.68 -2.75
CA ARG A 10 -6.91 -2.42 -1.37
C ARG A 10 -6.14 -1.27 -0.74
N GLY A 11 -6.72 -0.69 0.33
CA GLY A 11 -6.10 0.40 1.08
C GLY A 11 -5.85 1.64 0.23
N SER A 12 -4.81 2.39 0.56
CA SER A 12 -4.43 3.64 -0.13
C SER A 12 -4.12 3.44 -1.62
N LYS A 13 -3.71 2.24 -2.03
CA LYS A 13 -3.42 1.92 -3.43
C LYS A 13 -4.66 1.97 -4.32
N LEU A 14 -5.84 1.64 -3.78
CA LEU A 14 -7.11 1.77 -4.50
C LEU A 14 -7.41 3.24 -4.83
N VAL A 15 -7.17 4.15 -3.88
CA VAL A 15 -7.36 5.59 -4.09
C VAL A 15 -6.43 6.08 -5.21
N GLY A 16 -5.13 5.78 -5.11
CA GLY A 16 -4.15 6.14 -6.13
C GLY A 16 -4.50 5.60 -7.51
N TYR A 17 -4.96 4.35 -7.59
CA TYR A 17 -5.40 3.74 -8.84
C TYR A 17 -6.61 4.46 -9.45
N ASN A 18 -7.62 4.80 -8.65
CA ASN A 18 -8.82 5.49 -9.15
C ASN A 18 -8.47 6.87 -9.69
N ILE A 19 -7.61 7.63 -9.01
CA ILE A 19 -7.10 8.91 -9.49
C ILE A 19 -6.35 8.71 -10.81
N PHE A 20 -5.42 7.76 -10.87
CA PHE A 20 -4.66 7.43 -12.08
C PHE A 20 -5.58 7.06 -13.25
N LYS A 21 -6.60 6.22 -13.00
CA LYS A 21 -7.60 5.82 -14.01
C LYS A 21 -8.37 7.03 -14.53
N THR A 22 -8.82 7.92 -13.64
CA THR A 22 -9.53 9.16 -14.01
C THR A 22 -8.67 10.04 -14.89
N VAL A 23 -7.42 10.29 -14.49
CA VAL A 23 -6.46 11.10 -15.28
C VAL A 23 -6.19 10.45 -16.66
N ALA A 24 -6.01 9.13 -16.70
CA ALA A 24 -5.79 8.42 -17.96
C ALA A 24 -6.99 8.55 -18.93
N LEU A 25 -8.21 8.52 -18.41
CA LEU A 25 -9.42 8.75 -19.21
C LEU A 25 -9.49 10.20 -19.71
N MET A 26 -9.18 11.18 -18.86
CA MET A 26 -9.12 12.59 -19.25
C MET A 26 -8.09 12.84 -20.36
N ILE A 27 -6.93 12.19 -20.29
CA ILE A 27 -5.90 12.25 -21.34
C ILE A 27 -6.42 11.63 -22.64
N LYS A 28 -7.06 10.45 -22.56
CA LYS A 28 -7.67 9.80 -23.73
C LYS A 28 -8.72 10.67 -24.41
N GLU A 29 -9.51 11.39 -23.64
CA GLU A 29 -10.52 12.35 -24.10
C GLU A 29 -9.91 13.70 -24.54
N LYS A 30 -8.57 13.82 -24.54
CA LYS A 30 -7.83 15.04 -24.91
C LYS A 30 -8.11 16.25 -24.01
N LYS A 31 -8.70 16.06 -22.83
CA LYS A 31 -8.97 17.14 -21.86
C LYS A 31 -7.70 17.84 -21.39
N HIS A 32 -6.55 17.12 -21.36
CA HIS A 32 -5.24 17.69 -21.04
C HIS A 32 -4.76 18.78 -22.02
N LEU A 33 -5.38 18.92 -23.19
CA LEU A 33 -5.05 19.95 -24.18
C LEU A 33 -5.78 21.28 -23.88
N THR A 34 -6.79 21.28 -23.01
CA THR A 34 -7.47 22.48 -22.53
C THR A 34 -6.86 22.92 -21.20
N LEU A 35 -6.83 24.22 -20.94
CA LEU A 35 -6.31 24.75 -19.68
C LEU A 35 -7.12 24.24 -18.47
N GLU A 36 -8.44 24.19 -18.60
CA GLU A 36 -9.34 23.69 -17.56
C GLU A 36 -9.08 22.20 -17.25
N GLY A 37 -8.99 21.37 -18.26
CA GLY A 37 -8.70 19.94 -18.09
C GLY A 37 -7.30 19.70 -17.51
N LEU A 38 -6.32 20.53 -17.89
CA LEU A 38 -4.97 20.44 -17.33
C LEU A 38 -4.96 20.77 -15.81
N ILE A 39 -5.71 21.81 -15.39
CA ILE A 39 -5.84 22.16 -13.98
C ILE A 39 -6.53 21.05 -13.19
N GLN A 40 -7.59 20.44 -13.75
CA GLN A 40 -8.24 19.29 -13.11
C GLN A 40 -7.27 18.13 -12.92
N ILE A 41 -6.44 17.81 -13.91
CA ILE A 41 -5.41 16.78 -13.83
C ILE A 41 -4.37 17.10 -12.75
N LEU A 42 -3.91 18.35 -12.67
CA LEU A 42 -2.96 18.80 -11.65
C LEU A 42 -3.53 18.67 -10.24
N ASN A 43 -4.79 19.04 -10.04
CA ASN A 43 -5.47 18.88 -8.75
C ASN A 43 -5.61 17.40 -8.36
N LEU A 44 -5.99 16.52 -9.30
CA LEU A 44 -6.05 15.10 -9.05
C LEU A 44 -4.66 14.54 -8.68
N SER A 45 -3.61 15.00 -9.35
CA SER A 45 -2.23 14.58 -9.05
C SER A 45 -1.77 15.00 -7.65
N TYR A 46 -2.28 16.12 -7.13
CA TYR A 46 -2.01 16.56 -5.75
C TYR A 46 -2.41 15.52 -4.71
N PHE A 47 -3.57 14.93 -4.87
CA PHE A 47 -4.05 13.91 -3.95
C PHE A 47 -3.33 12.56 -4.07
N MET A 48 -2.66 12.35 -5.20
CA MET A 48 -1.87 11.14 -5.42
C MET A 48 -0.46 11.26 -4.81
N ASN A 49 0.14 12.48 -4.86
CA ASN A 49 1.53 12.72 -4.45
C ASN A 49 1.63 14.04 -3.66
N LYS A 50 1.16 14.05 -2.42
CA LYS A 50 0.91 15.21 -1.55
C LYS A 50 1.93 16.37 -1.56
N GLU A 51 3.17 16.16 -2.00
CA GLU A 51 4.22 17.19 -1.96
C GLU A 51 4.70 17.65 -3.35
N THR A 52 4.54 16.85 -4.38
CA THR A 52 5.08 17.14 -5.72
C THR A 52 4.19 18.05 -6.56
N SER A 53 2.91 18.14 -6.24
CA SER A 53 1.96 18.86 -7.12
C SER A 53 2.02 20.35 -6.97
N SER A 54 2.26 20.91 -5.79
CA SER A 54 2.46 22.35 -5.62
C SER A 54 3.74 22.82 -6.31
N LEU A 55 4.80 21.99 -6.27
CA LEU A 55 6.06 22.26 -6.95
C LEU A 55 5.93 22.08 -8.47
N ALA A 56 5.25 21.01 -8.92
CA ALA A 56 4.99 20.78 -10.34
C ALA A 56 4.10 21.86 -10.94
N PHE A 57 3.12 22.35 -10.18
CA PHE A 57 2.27 23.46 -10.57
C PHE A 57 3.04 24.79 -10.64
N ALA A 58 3.88 25.09 -9.64
CA ALA A 58 4.74 26.27 -9.61
C ALA A 58 5.79 26.24 -10.74
N LEU A 59 6.36 25.08 -11.04
CA LEU A 59 7.27 24.89 -12.16
C LEU A 59 6.55 25.04 -13.51
N TRP A 60 5.35 24.50 -13.65
CA TRP A 60 4.54 24.64 -14.85
C TRP A 60 4.12 26.10 -15.08
N ALA A 61 3.73 26.82 -14.03
CA ALA A 61 3.43 28.25 -14.10
C ALA A 61 4.66 29.08 -14.49
N LYS A 62 5.85 28.75 -13.98
CA LYS A 62 7.11 29.44 -14.31
C LYS A 62 7.64 29.15 -15.70
N VAL A 63 7.44 27.95 -16.25
CA VAL A 63 7.94 27.56 -17.56
C VAL A 63 7.15 28.20 -18.71
N ARG A 64 5.93 28.67 -18.42
CA ARG A 64 5.12 29.42 -19.40
C ARG A 64 5.10 30.90 -19.05
N THR A 65 6.21 31.58 -19.33
CA THR A 65 6.50 33.01 -19.11
C THR A 65 5.60 34.01 -19.86
N ASP A 66 4.32 33.77 -19.95
CA ASP A 66 3.36 34.63 -20.59
C ASP A 66 2.49 35.25 -19.48
N GLU A 67 2.72 36.51 -19.13
CA GLU A 67 2.04 37.26 -18.05
C GLU A 67 0.50 37.14 -18.13
N SER A 68 -0.04 37.09 -19.34
CA SER A 68 -1.48 36.90 -19.57
C SER A 68 -1.97 35.53 -19.08
N LYS A 69 -1.10 34.53 -19.06
CA LYS A 69 -1.41 33.18 -18.58
C LYS A 69 -1.25 33.02 -17.08
N GLU A 70 -0.35 33.79 -16.45
CA GLU A 70 -0.20 33.84 -15.00
C GLU A 70 -1.46 34.39 -14.32
N ILE A 71 -2.03 35.48 -14.86
CA ILE A 71 -3.30 36.04 -14.39
C ILE A 71 -4.44 35.02 -14.57
N LEU A 72 -4.47 34.33 -15.69
CA LEU A 72 -5.48 33.28 -15.97
C LEU A 72 -5.34 32.09 -15.03
N VAL A 73 -4.11 31.65 -14.76
CA VAL A 73 -3.82 30.58 -13.81
C VAL A 73 -4.22 30.96 -12.39
N ASN A 74 -3.91 32.18 -11.95
CA ASN A 74 -4.30 32.65 -10.63
C ASN A 74 -5.83 32.77 -10.48
N LYS A 75 -6.52 33.30 -11.47
CA LYS A 75 -8.01 33.31 -11.50
C LYS A 75 -8.62 31.92 -11.51
N LEU A 76 -7.96 30.97 -12.16
CA LEU A 76 -8.41 29.59 -12.18
C LEU A 76 -8.11 28.88 -10.87
N ILE A 77 -6.99 29.16 -10.19
CA ILE A 77 -6.69 28.67 -8.85
C ILE A 77 -7.76 29.20 -7.87
N GLU A 78 -8.08 30.48 -7.89
CA GLU A 78 -9.13 31.05 -7.06
C GLU A 78 -10.50 30.42 -7.33
N LYS A 79 -10.84 30.19 -8.58
CA LYS A 79 -12.11 29.56 -9.00
C LYS A 79 -12.17 28.07 -8.63
N TYR A 80 -11.03 27.38 -8.59
CA TYR A 80 -10.94 25.92 -8.37
C TYR A 80 -10.46 25.54 -6.96
N VAL A 81 -10.28 26.49 -6.04
CA VAL A 81 -10.16 26.18 -4.59
C VAL A 81 -11.43 25.52 -4.06
N GLU A 82 -12.58 25.71 -4.74
CA GLU A 82 -13.84 25.00 -4.47
C GLU A 82 -14.01 23.68 -5.24
N LEU A 83 -12.94 23.12 -5.83
CA LEU A 83 -13.03 21.85 -6.54
C LEU A 83 -13.48 20.70 -5.63
N PRO A 84 -14.24 19.75 -6.20
CA PRO A 84 -14.69 18.60 -5.46
C PRO A 84 -13.51 17.92 -4.75
N THR A 85 -13.71 17.66 -3.47
CA THR A 85 -12.71 16.97 -2.67
C THR A 85 -12.49 15.57 -3.26
N VAL A 86 -11.35 14.94 -2.96
CA VAL A 86 -11.11 13.53 -3.36
C VAL A 86 -12.26 12.62 -2.95
N LEU A 87 -12.99 12.99 -1.90
CA LEU A 87 -14.18 12.27 -1.43
C LEU A 87 -15.31 12.23 -2.47
N ASP A 88 -15.40 13.24 -3.35
CA ASP A 88 -16.41 13.27 -4.42
C ASP A 88 -16.00 12.41 -5.62
N ILE A 89 -14.69 12.23 -5.83
CA ILE A 89 -14.13 11.44 -6.93
C ILE A 89 -13.97 9.98 -6.52
N VAL A 90 -13.62 9.75 -5.24
CA VAL A 90 -13.46 8.41 -4.65
C VAL A 90 -14.30 8.36 -3.38
N PRO A 91 -15.56 7.88 -3.44
CA PRO A 91 -16.41 7.78 -2.27
C PRO A 91 -15.69 7.07 -1.13
N ALA A 92 -15.64 7.69 0.04
CA ALA A 92 -14.98 7.14 1.24
C ALA A 92 -15.47 5.72 1.59
N LYS A 93 -16.70 5.39 1.22
CA LYS A 93 -17.28 4.04 1.35
C LYS A 93 -16.52 2.96 0.58
N ASN A 94 -15.81 3.32 -0.49
CA ASN A 94 -15.03 2.36 -1.28
C ASN A 94 -13.61 2.15 -0.76
N ILE A 95 -13.13 3.03 0.16
CA ILE A 95 -11.77 2.94 0.73
C ILE A 95 -11.74 1.91 1.88
N THR A 96 -12.85 1.74 2.60
CA THR A 96 -12.89 0.95 3.85
C THR A 96 -13.61 -0.38 3.74
N ASN A 97 -14.34 -0.67 2.67
CA ASN A 97 -15.27 -1.79 2.61
C ASN A 97 -15.06 -2.71 1.41
N ASN A 98 -13.84 -3.14 1.15
CA ASN A 98 -13.69 -4.39 0.42
C ASN A 98 -14.06 -5.52 1.38
N LYS A 99 -15.37 -5.87 1.44
CA LYS A 99 -15.91 -6.94 2.28
C LYS A 99 -15.49 -8.35 1.83
N GLU A 100 -14.82 -8.44 0.69
CA GLU A 100 -14.33 -9.73 0.20
C GLU A 100 -13.12 -10.17 1.02
N PRO A 101 -13.08 -11.45 1.43
CA PRO A 101 -11.93 -11.99 2.14
C PRO A 101 -10.64 -11.86 1.31
N LEU A 102 -9.49 -11.82 1.97
CA LEU A 102 -8.21 -11.81 1.28
C LEU A 102 -8.03 -13.12 0.50
N THR A 103 -7.63 -13.01 -0.77
CA THR A 103 -7.19 -14.17 -1.55
C THR A 103 -5.73 -14.50 -1.25
N LEU A 104 -5.34 -15.74 -1.50
CA LEU A 104 -3.97 -16.20 -1.29
C LEU A 104 -2.98 -15.46 -2.21
N GLU A 105 -3.38 -15.16 -3.44
CA GLU A 105 -2.62 -14.42 -4.44
C GLU A 105 -2.37 -12.98 -3.99
N PHE A 106 -3.39 -12.33 -3.42
CA PHE A 106 -3.23 -10.98 -2.87
C PHE A 106 -2.23 -10.99 -1.70
N VAL A 107 -2.38 -11.94 -0.77
CA VAL A 107 -1.48 -12.08 0.39
C VAL A 107 -0.05 -12.38 -0.07
N ARG A 108 0.13 -13.23 -1.09
CA ARG A 108 1.44 -13.48 -1.69
C ARG A 108 2.08 -12.20 -2.22
N GLY A 109 1.34 -11.42 -3.03
CA GLY A 109 1.83 -10.16 -3.58
C GLY A 109 2.17 -9.15 -2.48
N LEU A 110 1.35 -9.06 -1.44
CA LEU A 110 1.59 -8.20 -0.29
C LEU A 110 2.85 -8.62 0.48
N ILE A 111 3.07 -9.92 0.69
CA ILE A 111 4.30 -10.42 1.33
C ILE A 111 5.51 -10.18 0.43
N ASP A 112 5.40 -10.39 -0.88
CA ASP A 112 6.49 -10.12 -1.82
C ASP A 112 6.91 -8.64 -1.82
N GLY A 113 5.97 -7.71 -1.69
CA GLY A 113 6.25 -6.27 -1.58
C GLY A 113 6.75 -5.89 -0.19
N ASP A 114 5.88 -6.01 0.79
CA ASP A 114 5.99 -5.35 2.10
C ASP A 114 6.26 -6.34 3.26
N GLY A 115 6.31 -7.66 2.97
CA GLY A 115 6.55 -8.68 3.97
C GLY A 115 8.03 -8.87 4.32
N SER A 116 8.30 -9.36 5.51
CA SER A 116 9.64 -9.75 5.95
C SER A 116 9.60 -10.98 6.83
N PHE A 117 10.45 -11.95 6.52
CA PHE A 117 10.75 -13.11 7.35
C PHE A 117 12.12 -12.92 7.98
N ASN A 118 12.17 -12.80 9.30
CA ASN A 118 13.40 -12.50 10.03
C ASN A 118 13.70 -13.58 11.07
N VAL A 119 14.97 -13.98 11.15
CA VAL A 119 15.53 -14.83 12.19
C VAL A 119 16.70 -14.09 12.80
N SER A 120 16.66 -13.83 14.10
CA SER A 120 17.73 -13.19 14.82
C SER A 120 18.16 -14.01 16.03
N PHE A 121 19.44 -13.96 16.33
CA PHE A 121 20.02 -14.64 17.48
C PHE A 121 20.38 -13.62 18.57
N VAL A 122 19.74 -13.76 19.74
CA VAL A 122 20.05 -12.94 20.92
C VAL A 122 21.12 -13.63 21.73
N THR A 123 22.37 -13.20 21.58
CA THR A 123 23.55 -13.81 22.18
C THR A 123 23.50 -13.83 23.71
N THR A 124 23.04 -12.75 24.33
CA THR A 124 22.92 -12.59 25.80
C THR A 124 21.99 -13.62 26.45
N ARG A 125 20.96 -14.05 25.72
CA ARG A 125 19.95 -15.01 26.22
C ARG A 125 20.02 -16.36 25.50
N ARG A 126 20.98 -16.57 24.61
CA ARG A 126 21.10 -17.76 23.74
C ARG A 126 19.76 -18.15 23.09
N ARG A 127 18.99 -17.16 22.69
CA ARG A 127 17.63 -17.31 22.18
C ARG A 127 17.56 -16.93 20.69
N ILE A 128 16.92 -17.80 19.90
CA ILE A 128 16.54 -17.47 18.53
C ILE A 128 15.18 -16.76 18.56
N ASN A 129 15.10 -15.57 17.99
CA ASN A 129 13.84 -14.90 17.72
C ASN A 129 13.48 -15.11 16.26
N VAL A 130 12.24 -15.46 16.04
CA VAL A 130 11.65 -15.58 14.71
C VAL A 130 10.54 -14.54 14.61
N ASN A 131 10.44 -13.90 13.45
CA ASN A 131 9.49 -12.83 13.26
C ASN A 131 9.01 -12.80 11.81
N PHE A 132 7.70 -12.82 11.62
CA PHE A 132 7.06 -12.51 10.35
C PHE A 132 6.34 -11.18 10.50
N THR A 133 6.64 -10.24 9.62
CA THR A 133 6.04 -8.90 9.63
C THR A 133 5.59 -8.49 8.23
N VAL A 134 4.53 -7.68 8.20
CA VAL A 134 4.13 -6.90 7.02
C VAL A 134 3.96 -5.46 7.48
N VAL A 135 4.57 -4.52 6.76
CA VAL A 135 4.51 -3.08 7.11
C VAL A 135 3.86 -2.33 5.96
N CYS A 136 2.93 -1.46 6.27
CA CYS A 136 2.32 -0.58 5.29
C CYS A 136 2.12 0.83 5.85
N GLU A 137 1.76 1.77 5.01
CA GLU A 137 1.32 3.10 5.42
C GLU A 137 0.08 3.00 6.33
N LEU A 138 -0.04 3.89 7.32
CA LEU A 138 -1.13 3.88 8.31
C LEU A 138 -2.53 3.97 7.65
N SER A 139 -2.64 4.66 6.52
CA SER A 139 -3.86 4.74 5.70
C SER A 139 -4.36 3.38 5.18
N SER A 140 -3.48 2.37 5.14
CA SER A 140 -3.78 0.99 4.70
C SER A 140 -3.87 -0.01 5.85
N ILE A 141 -4.00 0.45 7.10
CA ILE A 141 -4.06 -0.41 8.30
C ILE A 141 -5.18 -1.46 8.25
N SER A 142 -6.27 -1.18 7.54
CA SER A 142 -7.37 -2.14 7.34
C SER A 142 -6.90 -3.43 6.68
N VAL A 143 -5.97 -3.35 5.72
CA VAL A 143 -5.39 -4.52 5.05
C VAL A 143 -4.61 -5.40 6.03
N LEU A 144 -3.91 -4.80 6.99
CA LEU A 144 -3.20 -5.53 8.04
C LEU A 144 -4.16 -6.20 9.04
N ASN A 145 -5.28 -5.55 9.34
CA ASN A 145 -6.33 -6.17 10.17
C ASN A 145 -6.97 -7.36 9.44
N ASP A 146 -7.15 -7.27 8.13
CA ASP A 146 -7.63 -8.39 7.32
C ASP A 146 -6.65 -9.57 7.32
N LEU A 147 -5.32 -9.31 7.42
CA LEU A 147 -4.30 -10.38 7.59
C LEU A 147 -4.47 -11.13 8.91
N VAL A 148 -4.86 -10.44 10.00
CA VAL A 148 -5.17 -11.11 11.29
C VAL A 148 -6.30 -12.11 11.09
N GLY A 149 -7.36 -11.72 10.39
CA GLY A 149 -8.47 -12.62 10.05
C GLY A 149 -8.03 -13.75 9.12
N PHE A 150 -7.26 -13.43 8.08
CA PHE A 150 -6.77 -14.42 7.11
C PHE A 150 -5.90 -15.49 7.75
N PHE A 151 -4.94 -15.13 8.59
CA PHE A 151 -4.05 -16.07 9.27
C PHE A 151 -4.60 -16.60 10.60
N SER A 152 -5.63 -15.99 11.14
CA SER A 152 -6.18 -16.28 12.49
C SER A 152 -5.13 -16.14 13.60
N CYS A 153 -4.17 -15.24 13.41
CA CYS A 153 -3.11 -14.93 14.39
C CYS A 153 -2.42 -13.62 14.05
N GLY A 154 -1.50 -13.21 14.94
CA GLY A 154 -0.72 -11.99 14.79
C GLY A 154 -1.40 -10.78 15.42
N THR A 155 -0.66 -9.68 15.48
CA THR A 155 -1.11 -8.42 16.08
C THR A 155 -0.71 -7.26 15.17
N VAL A 156 -1.56 -6.23 15.10
CA VAL A 156 -1.30 -5.01 14.35
C VAL A 156 -0.90 -3.89 15.30
N TYR A 157 0.19 -3.21 14.98
CA TYR A 157 0.74 -2.08 15.74
C TYR A 157 0.82 -0.85 14.85
N LYS A 158 0.45 0.31 15.39
CA LYS A 158 0.77 1.61 14.78
C LYS A 158 2.21 1.97 15.14
N LEU A 159 2.96 2.47 14.17
CA LEU A 159 4.33 2.94 14.33
C LEU A 159 4.34 4.47 14.38
N GLN A 160 5.42 5.05 14.93
CA GLN A 160 5.59 6.51 15.00
C GLN A 160 5.77 7.17 13.63
N SER A 161 6.23 6.41 12.61
CA SER A 161 6.54 6.86 11.25
C SER A 161 5.35 6.89 10.29
N ASN A 162 4.13 7.19 10.76
CA ASN A 162 2.91 7.13 9.93
C ASN A 162 2.72 5.79 9.19
N ALA A 163 3.15 4.71 9.81
CA ALA A 163 3.07 3.35 9.30
C ALA A 163 2.36 2.42 10.30
N ALA A 164 1.95 1.26 9.83
CA ALA A 164 1.42 0.19 10.65
C ALA A 164 2.16 -1.12 10.33
N ARG A 165 2.23 -2.01 11.31
CA ARG A 165 2.89 -3.30 11.22
C ARG A 165 1.97 -4.41 11.70
N TYR A 166 1.77 -5.41 10.86
CA TYR A 166 1.31 -6.74 11.27
C TYR A 166 2.51 -7.57 11.70
N GLN A 167 2.41 -8.31 12.79
CA GLN A 167 3.53 -9.07 13.34
C GLN A 167 3.07 -10.40 13.93
N VAL A 168 3.83 -11.48 13.63
CA VAL A 168 3.72 -12.79 14.27
C VAL A 168 5.10 -13.18 14.81
N GLN A 169 5.19 -13.48 16.11
CA GLN A 169 6.43 -13.92 16.79
C GLN A 169 6.27 -15.29 17.47
N ASN A 170 5.02 -15.72 17.65
CA ASN A 170 4.73 -16.99 18.25
C ASN A 170 5.13 -18.12 17.30
N VAL A 171 5.95 -19.04 17.78
CA VAL A 171 6.47 -20.20 17.02
C VAL A 171 5.36 -21.14 16.59
N GLU A 172 4.40 -21.39 17.46
CA GLU A 172 3.28 -22.29 17.21
C GLU A 172 2.35 -21.70 16.16
N ASP A 173 1.99 -20.40 16.29
CA ASP A 173 1.20 -19.71 15.27
C ASP A 173 1.87 -19.75 13.89
N MET A 174 3.21 -19.61 13.86
CA MET A 174 3.95 -19.69 12.59
C MET A 174 3.89 -21.08 11.96
N LEU A 175 3.99 -22.15 12.78
CA LEU A 175 3.96 -23.52 12.28
C LEU A 175 2.54 -24.00 11.94
N ASP A 176 1.58 -23.64 12.77
CA ASP A 176 0.24 -24.24 12.70
C ASP A 176 -0.74 -23.37 11.89
N LYS A 177 -0.47 -22.06 11.72
CA LYS A 177 -1.35 -21.13 11.02
C LYS A 177 -0.73 -20.47 9.78
N ILE A 178 0.52 -19.99 9.88
CA ILE A 178 1.20 -19.32 8.76
C ILE A 178 1.75 -20.34 7.76
N TYR A 179 2.53 -21.29 8.24
CA TYR A 179 3.20 -22.27 7.37
C TYR A 179 2.23 -23.06 6.47
N PRO A 180 1.11 -23.62 6.96
CA PRO A 180 0.21 -24.38 6.10
C PRO A 180 -0.37 -23.58 4.94
N LYS A 181 -0.58 -22.29 5.13
CA LYS A 181 -1.13 -21.36 4.10
C LYS A 181 -0.07 -20.92 3.09
N LEU A 182 1.20 -20.85 3.50
CA LEU A 182 2.27 -20.33 2.66
C LEU A 182 3.21 -21.40 2.08
N LYS A 183 3.17 -22.63 2.53
CA LYS A 183 4.14 -23.69 2.17
C LYS A 183 4.22 -24.00 0.67
N ASP A 184 3.09 -23.89 -0.03
CA ASP A 184 2.97 -24.20 -1.45
C ASP A 184 3.05 -22.95 -2.35
N ILE A 185 3.24 -21.76 -1.74
CA ILE A 185 3.36 -20.49 -2.46
C ILE A 185 4.77 -20.34 -3.02
N LYS A 186 4.85 -19.97 -4.29
CA LYS A 186 6.08 -19.47 -4.90
C LYS A 186 6.13 -17.96 -4.81
N PHE A 187 7.02 -17.44 -4.00
CA PHE A 187 7.32 -16.00 -3.95
C PHE A 187 8.18 -15.60 -5.15
N ASN A 188 7.98 -14.37 -5.65
CA ASN A 188 8.72 -13.82 -6.79
C ASN A 188 10.00 -13.09 -6.38
N THR A 189 10.24 -12.92 -5.09
CA THR A 189 11.36 -12.18 -4.52
C THR A 189 12.26 -13.08 -3.68
N VAL A 190 13.24 -12.49 -3.01
CA VAL A 190 14.13 -13.18 -2.05
C VAL A 190 13.37 -13.91 -0.94
N LYS A 191 12.09 -13.58 -0.73
CA LYS A 191 11.23 -14.27 0.24
C LYS A 191 11.09 -15.75 -0.07
N GLN A 192 11.25 -16.14 -1.33
CA GLN A 192 11.30 -17.55 -1.74
C GLN A 192 12.37 -18.35 -0.96
N ASN A 193 13.49 -17.71 -0.65
CA ASN A 193 14.58 -18.32 0.11
C ASN A 193 14.46 -18.08 1.63
N HIS A 194 13.93 -16.90 2.02
CA HIS A 194 13.83 -16.52 3.44
C HIS A 194 12.77 -17.35 4.18
N PHE A 195 11.66 -17.66 3.54
CA PHE A 195 10.57 -18.43 4.18
C PHE A 195 10.99 -19.83 4.59
N PRO A 196 11.64 -20.69 3.73
CA PRO A 196 12.16 -21.97 4.14
C PRO A 196 13.20 -21.90 5.28
N LEU A 197 14.07 -20.88 5.27
CA LEU A 197 15.06 -20.66 6.34
C LEU A 197 14.39 -20.35 7.67
N LEU A 198 13.34 -19.50 7.66
CA LEU A 198 12.51 -19.22 8.83
C LEU A 198 11.92 -20.52 9.38
N VAL A 199 11.27 -21.33 8.53
CA VAL A 199 10.63 -22.58 8.92
C VAL A 199 11.63 -23.59 9.49
N ALA A 200 12.80 -23.73 8.86
CA ALA A 200 13.87 -24.59 9.37
C ALA A 200 14.35 -24.16 10.77
N SER A 201 14.53 -22.87 10.97
CA SER A 201 14.93 -22.28 12.26
C SER A 201 13.88 -22.52 13.36
N ILE A 202 12.61 -22.43 13.02
CA ILE A 202 11.49 -22.69 13.94
C ILE A 202 11.44 -24.17 14.33
N ARG A 203 11.54 -25.08 13.36
CA ARG A 203 11.54 -26.53 13.62
C ARG A 203 12.72 -26.97 14.49
N GLY A 204 13.90 -26.38 14.26
CA GLY A 204 15.09 -26.61 15.10
C GLY A 204 14.87 -26.16 16.55
N LYS A 205 14.15 -25.02 16.76
CA LYS A 205 13.80 -24.51 18.09
C LYS A 205 12.81 -25.43 18.81
N ARG A 206 11.77 -25.92 18.12
CA ARG A 206 10.75 -26.83 18.69
C ARG A 206 11.39 -28.12 19.19
N LYS A 207 12.34 -28.71 18.43
CA LYS A 207 13.09 -29.90 18.86
C LYS A 207 13.92 -29.72 20.14
N LYS A 208 14.40 -28.47 20.41
CA LYS A 208 15.13 -28.14 21.64
C LYS A 208 14.23 -27.91 22.85
N LEU A 209 12.98 -27.52 22.65
CA LEU A 209 12.01 -27.31 23.72
C LEU A 209 11.36 -28.63 24.20
N LEU A 210 11.47 -29.69 23.40
CA LEU A 210 10.92 -31.00 23.71
C LEU A 210 11.97 -31.97 24.30
N LYS A 211 13.20 -31.52 24.52
CA LYS A 211 14.27 -32.17 25.24
C LYS A 211 14.55 -31.48 26.56
#